data_0ebc66fb95b70cc2843c8e9613972a73
#
_entry.id   0ebc66fb95b70cc2843c8e9613972a73
#
_cell.length_a   1.000
_cell.length_b   1.000
_cell.length_c   1.000
_cell.angle_alpha   90.00
_cell.angle_beta   90.00
_cell.angle_gamma   90.00
#
_symmetry.space_group_name_H-M   'P 1'
#
loop_
_entity.id
_entity.type
_entity.pdbx_description
1 polymer ?
#
loop_
_entity_poly.entity_id
_entity_poly.type
_entity_poly.pdbx_seq_one_letter_code
_entity_poly.pdbx_strand_id
1 'polypeptide(L)'
;MKKNLAVIFGGRSSEHEVSCVSVVTIAKAVDLEKYNMFLIGITKDGEWKLVEDIAGIEDGSWKESPVSAIISPDTKGGLIISQDDMMKVQPIDVIFPVLHGMYGEDGTIQGLFEMADIPYVGCGVFASAASMDKFYTKLVVDTLGIRQAVYVPVLAEQLEDIDEVTARVEAKLSYPVFVKPSKAGSSKGVSKADDRAALVVALKEAAKHDYKILVEETIVGREIECAVLGYGKGTKASRVGEILAAAEFYDFDAKYNNAESKTVIGADLPDGKEEEVQKDAVAIFNALDGFGLSRVDFFLEKDTNEVVFNEINTLPGFTSISMYPMLWKDKGCLLYTSDAADEL
;
A
#
# COMPACT_ATOMS: atom_id res chain seq x y z
N MET A 1 14.95 17.28 24.07
CA MET A 1 15.96 16.62 23.19
C MET A 1 15.22 16.24 21.92
N LYS A 2 15.87 16.33 20.75
CA LYS A 2 15.28 15.84 19.50
C LYS A 2 15.16 14.32 19.57
N LYS A 3 14.06 13.77 19.01
CA LYS A 3 13.91 12.32 18.81
C LYS A 3 14.72 11.87 17.58
N ASN A 4 15.24 10.66 17.59
CA ASN A 4 15.96 10.05 16.47
C ASN A 4 14.96 9.30 15.57
N LEU A 5 14.74 9.81 14.38
CA LEU A 5 13.83 9.26 13.37
C LEU A 5 14.63 8.52 12.29
N ALA A 6 14.36 7.24 12.10
CA ALA A 6 14.85 6.48 10.95
C ALA A 6 13.81 6.49 9.85
N VAL A 7 14.14 7.02 8.67
CA VAL A 7 13.30 6.98 7.47
C VAL A 7 13.87 5.94 6.52
N ILE A 8 13.14 4.85 6.30
CA ILE A 8 13.59 3.69 5.52
C ILE A 8 12.87 3.69 4.18
N PHE A 9 13.61 3.54 3.07
CA PHE A 9 13.05 3.60 1.73
C PHE A 9 13.70 2.62 0.75
N GLY A 10 13.19 2.54 -0.47
CA GLY A 10 13.66 1.65 -1.54
C GLY A 10 13.00 0.28 -1.46
N GLY A 11 13.77 -0.76 -1.12
CA GLY A 11 13.27 -2.12 -0.92
C GLY A 11 13.31 -3.01 -2.16
N ARG A 12 13.10 -4.31 -1.93
CA ARG A 12 13.13 -5.37 -2.97
C ARG A 12 11.75 -5.59 -3.57
N SER A 13 11.12 -4.53 -4.04
CA SER A 13 9.78 -4.60 -4.63
C SER A 13 9.75 -3.99 -6.03
N SER A 14 8.66 -4.24 -6.76
CA SER A 14 8.40 -3.56 -8.04
C SER A 14 8.16 -2.06 -7.88
N GLU A 15 7.90 -1.61 -6.66
CA GLU A 15 7.59 -0.21 -6.32
C GLU A 15 8.78 0.54 -5.70
N HIS A 16 10.00 -0.02 -5.86
CA HIS A 16 11.25 0.57 -5.38
C HIS A 16 11.41 2.06 -5.78
N GLU A 17 11.17 2.37 -7.04
CA GLU A 17 11.34 3.75 -7.55
C GLU A 17 10.27 4.69 -6.96
N VAL A 18 9.05 4.21 -6.76
CA VAL A 18 7.98 4.99 -6.11
C VAL A 18 8.36 5.32 -4.66
N SER A 19 8.97 4.37 -3.96
CA SER A 19 9.50 4.57 -2.62
C SER A 19 10.61 5.64 -2.59
N CYS A 20 11.54 5.59 -3.56
CA CYS A 20 12.60 6.59 -3.67
C CYS A 20 12.06 8.01 -3.93
N VAL A 21 10.97 8.15 -4.69
CA VAL A 21 10.31 9.45 -4.91
C VAL A 21 9.53 9.90 -3.67
N SER A 22 8.79 8.97 -3.04
CA SER A 22 7.99 9.25 -1.84
C SER A 22 8.84 9.76 -0.68
N VAL A 23 10.01 9.13 -0.44
CA VAL A 23 10.89 9.50 0.67
C VAL A 23 11.43 10.91 0.55
N VAL A 24 11.69 11.40 -0.67
CA VAL A 24 12.14 12.79 -0.89
C VAL A 24 11.09 13.78 -0.39
N THR A 25 9.82 13.53 -0.67
CA THR A 25 8.71 14.36 -0.20
C THR A 25 8.60 14.34 1.32
N ILE A 26 8.66 13.15 1.92
CA ILE A 26 8.59 12.97 3.37
C ILE A 26 9.79 13.62 4.05
N ALA A 27 11.02 13.36 3.59
CA ALA A 27 12.23 13.91 4.20
C ALA A 27 12.28 15.44 4.18
N LYS A 28 11.75 16.06 3.10
CA LYS A 28 11.60 17.53 3.02
C LYS A 28 10.54 18.08 3.97
N ALA A 29 9.60 17.25 4.41
CA ALA A 29 8.52 17.66 5.31
C ALA A 29 8.84 17.42 6.79
N VAL A 30 9.85 16.61 7.11
CA VAL A 30 10.25 16.33 8.51
C VAL A 30 10.68 17.60 9.23
N ASP A 31 10.12 17.83 10.42
CA ASP A 31 10.49 18.94 11.29
C ASP A 31 11.84 18.67 11.96
N LEU A 32 12.92 19.21 11.38
CA LEU A 32 14.27 19.04 11.88
C LEU A 32 14.54 19.76 13.23
N GLU A 33 13.60 20.58 13.74
CA GLU A 33 13.70 21.10 15.11
C GLU A 33 13.30 20.04 16.15
N LYS A 34 12.43 19.09 15.76
CA LYS A 34 11.95 17.99 16.61
C LYS A 34 12.78 16.70 16.44
N TYR A 35 13.28 16.43 15.23
CA TYR A 35 13.89 15.15 14.87
C TYR A 35 15.34 15.27 14.40
N ASN A 36 16.16 14.29 14.78
CA ASN A 36 17.40 13.94 14.10
C ASN A 36 17.06 12.84 13.10
N MET A 37 17.08 13.15 11.81
CA MET A 37 16.66 12.22 10.76
C MET A 37 17.86 11.38 10.27
N PHE A 38 17.64 10.07 10.14
CA PHE A 38 18.54 9.09 9.55
C PHE A 38 17.86 8.49 8.31
N LEU A 39 18.42 8.73 7.13
CA LEU A 39 17.92 8.19 5.87
C LEU A 39 18.58 6.83 5.60
N ILE A 40 17.77 5.79 5.39
CA ILE A 40 18.25 4.42 5.18
C ILE A 40 17.65 3.90 3.89
N GLY A 41 18.48 3.67 2.88
CA GLY A 41 18.07 3.13 1.61
C GLY A 41 18.27 1.61 1.54
N ILE A 42 17.27 0.88 1.07
CA ILE A 42 17.39 -0.56 0.77
C ILE A 42 17.45 -0.71 -0.74
N THR A 43 18.55 -1.26 -1.27
CA THR A 43 18.72 -1.47 -2.71
C THR A 43 17.78 -2.58 -3.24
N LYS A 44 17.66 -2.70 -4.57
CA LYS A 44 16.90 -3.80 -5.20
C LYS A 44 17.47 -5.18 -4.88
N ASP A 45 18.78 -5.26 -4.58
CA ASP A 45 19.44 -6.49 -4.18
C ASP A 45 19.32 -6.77 -2.66
N GLY A 46 18.78 -5.82 -1.90
CA GLY A 46 18.50 -5.94 -0.47
C GLY A 46 19.63 -5.45 0.44
N GLU A 47 20.59 -4.70 -0.07
CA GLU A 47 21.60 -4.04 0.74
C GLU A 47 21.03 -2.81 1.43
N TRP A 48 21.35 -2.63 2.69
CA TRP A 48 20.92 -1.50 3.50
C TRP A 48 22.06 -0.48 3.61
N LYS A 49 21.80 0.74 3.20
CA LYS A 49 22.79 1.83 3.09
C LYS A 49 22.37 3.03 3.95
N LEU A 50 23.33 3.61 4.68
CA LEU A 50 23.10 4.94 5.25
C LEU A 50 23.24 5.98 4.14
N VAL A 51 22.28 6.88 4.07
CA VAL A 51 22.21 7.92 3.06
C VAL A 51 22.51 9.27 3.72
N GLU A 52 23.44 10.01 3.16
CA GLU A 52 23.93 11.24 3.77
C GLU A 52 22.91 12.38 3.69
N ASP A 53 22.31 12.54 2.51
CA ASP A 53 21.34 13.61 2.24
C ASP A 53 20.30 13.24 1.18
N ILE A 54 19.33 14.15 0.98
CA ILE A 54 18.27 14.00 0.00
C ILE A 54 18.79 14.06 -1.45
N ALA A 55 19.86 14.83 -1.70
CA ALA A 55 20.41 14.99 -3.05
C ALA A 55 20.95 13.63 -3.56
N GLY A 56 21.59 12.85 -2.70
CA GLY A 56 22.03 11.50 -3.04
C GLY A 56 20.88 10.55 -3.36
N ILE A 57 19.65 10.79 -2.83
CA ILE A 57 18.46 10.03 -3.21
C ILE A 57 17.98 10.45 -4.60
N GLU A 58 17.91 11.76 -4.86
CA GLU A 58 17.43 12.32 -6.11
C GLU A 58 18.31 11.94 -7.32
N ASP A 59 19.63 11.87 -7.14
CA ASP A 59 20.58 11.50 -8.21
C ASP A 59 20.91 9.99 -8.23
N GLY A 60 20.46 9.23 -7.22
CA GLY A 60 20.66 7.78 -7.11
C GLY A 60 22.03 7.34 -6.59
N SER A 61 22.92 8.25 -6.24
CA SER A 61 24.29 7.96 -5.75
C SER A 61 24.30 7.25 -4.39
N TRP A 62 23.21 7.34 -3.62
CA TRP A 62 23.05 6.67 -2.33
C TRP A 62 23.30 5.15 -2.40
N LYS A 63 23.04 4.53 -3.57
CA LYS A 63 23.19 3.08 -3.80
C LYS A 63 24.65 2.63 -3.67
N GLU A 64 25.57 3.55 -3.93
CA GLU A 64 27.03 3.32 -3.84
C GLU A 64 27.61 3.72 -2.48
N SER A 65 26.76 4.09 -1.50
CA SER A 65 27.25 4.44 -0.15
C SER A 65 28.07 3.28 0.43
N PRO A 66 29.27 3.51 0.92
CA PRO A 66 30.09 2.49 1.57
C PRO A 66 29.59 2.16 2.99
N VAL A 67 28.67 2.97 3.52
CA VAL A 67 28.19 2.85 4.90
C VAL A 67 26.95 2.00 4.93
N SER A 68 27.01 0.86 5.62
CA SER A 68 25.83 0.02 5.90
C SER A 68 25.10 0.52 7.13
N ALA A 69 23.76 0.43 7.10
CA ALA A 69 22.91 0.83 8.24
C ALA A 69 21.70 -0.09 8.34
N ILE A 70 21.66 -0.95 9.33
CA ILE A 70 20.61 -1.96 9.53
C ILE A 70 19.91 -1.80 10.88
N ILE A 71 18.59 -2.04 10.93
CA ILE A 71 17.87 -2.13 12.20
C ILE A 71 18.22 -3.47 12.87
N SER A 72 18.70 -3.41 14.09
CA SER A 72 18.94 -4.60 14.90
C SER A 72 17.61 -5.16 15.41
N PRO A 73 17.37 -6.47 15.35
CA PRO A 73 16.23 -7.09 16.02
C PRO A 73 16.39 -7.14 17.56
N ASP A 74 17.55 -6.79 18.11
CA ASP A 74 17.80 -6.68 19.54
C ASP A 74 17.20 -5.38 20.09
N THR A 75 16.35 -5.47 21.12
CA THR A 75 15.66 -4.31 21.74
C THR A 75 16.58 -3.20 22.26
N LYS A 76 17.87 -3.46 22.39
CA LYS A 76 18.90 -2.47 22.75
C LYS A 76 19.81 -2.10 21.57
N GLY A 77 19.56 -2.71 20.39
CA GLY A 77 20.45 -2.61 19.24
C GLY A 77 20.28 -1.35 18.42
N GLY A 78 19.07 -0.81 18.30
CA GLY A 78 18.79 0.36 17.48
C GLY A 78 19.26 0.22 16.03
N LEU A 79 19.83 1.27 15.45
CA LEU A 79 20.45 1.29 14.14
C LEU A 79 21.95 0.96 14.24
N ILE A 80 22.34 -0.17 13.64
CA ILE A 80 23.77 -0.56 13.54
C ILE A 80 24.32 0.06 12.26
N ILE A 81 25.26 0.97 12.42
CA ILE A 81 25.97 1.64 11.32
C ILE A 81 27.37 1.05 11.24
N SER A 82 27.75 0.54 10.08
CA SER A 82 29.08 -0.03 9.85
C SER A 82 29.74 0.53 8.60
N GLN A 83 31.03 0.85 8.74
CA GLN A 83 31.89 1.28 7.65
C GLN A 83 33.30 0.76 7.93
N ASP A 84 33.92 0.11 6.93
CA ASP A 84 35.18 -0.57 7.07
C ASP A 84 35.15 -1.54 8.29
N ASP A 85 36.10 -1.45 9.21
CA ASP A 85 36.13 -2.27 10.43
C ASP A 85 35.46 -1.60 11.64
N MET A 86 34.80 -0.44 11.45
CA MET A 86 34.14 0.29 12.53
C MET A 86 32.64 -0.01 12.56
N MET A 87 32.12 -0.19 13.78
CA MET A 87 30.70 -0.36 14.04
C MET A 87 30.24 0.62 15.12
N LYS A 88 29.10 1.26 14.86
CA LYS A 88 28.45 2.18 15.81
C LYS A 88 27.00 1.79 15.97
N VAL A 89 26.49 1.81 17.19
CA VAL A 89 25.06 1.69 17.49
C VAL A 89 24.49 3.08 17.70
N GLN A 90 23.42 3.40 16.98
CA GLN A 90 22.67 4.62 17.08
C GLN A 90 21.27 4.31 17.61
N PRO A 91 20.88 4.82 18.80
CA PRO A 91 19.50 4.70 19.27
C PRO A 91 18.52 5.35 18.31
N ILE A 92 17.38 4.67 18.07
CA ILE A 92 16.27 5.16 17.24
C ILE A 92 15.03 5.20 18.13
N ASP A 93 14.30 6.32 18.10
CA ASP A 93 13.07 6.52 18.87
C ASP A 93 11.82 6.20 18.06
N VAL A 94 11.88 6.33 16.72
CA VAL A 94 10.76 6.04 15.82
C VAL A 94 11.27 5.71 14.42
N ILE A 95 10.54 4.84 13.71
CA ILE A 95 10.83 4.50 12.31
C ILE A 95 9.68 4.97 11.42
N PHE A 96 9.98 5.59 10.29
CA PHE A 96 9.04 5.81 9.21
C PHE A 96 9.43 4.94 8.01
N PRO A 97 8.75 3.79 7.81
CA PRO A 97 8.99 2.96 6.63
C PRO A 97 8.26 3.57 5.42
N VAL A 98 9.01 4.05 4.45
CA VAL A 98 8.50 4.55 3.17
C VAL A 98 8.73 3.44 2.12
N LEU A 99 8.19 2.26 2.39
CA LEU A 99 8.41 1.05 1.62
C LEU A 99 7.08 0.57 1.03
N HIS A 100 6.98 0.48 -0.29
CA HIS A 100 5.76 0.06 -0.97
C HIS A 100 5.84 -1.39 -1.47
N GLY A 101 4.71 -2.09 -1.41
CA GLY A 101 4.57 -3.45 -1.89
C GLY A 101 5.28 -4.50 -1.02
N MET A 102 5.84 -5.51 -1.70
CA MET A 102 6.47 -6.67 -1.05
C MET A 102 7.60 -6.24 -0.09
N TYR A 103 7.65 -6.88 1.07
CA TYR A 103 8.55 -6.59 2.21
C TYR A 103 8.31 -5.25 2.90
N GLY A 104 7.50 -4.35 2.33
CA GLY A 104 7.16 -3.05 2.92
C GLY A 104 5.76 -3.02 3.52
N GLU A 105 4.77 -3.61 2.84
CA GLU A 105 3.36 -3.59 3.24
C GLU A 105 2.79 -4.98 3.57
N ASP A 106 3.63 -6.01 3.72
CA ASP A 106 3.22 -7.40 3.91
C ASP A 106 3.44 -7.95 5.33
N GLY A 107 3.78 -7.10 6.28
CA GLY A 107 4.07 -7.48 7.66
C GLY A 107 5.54 -7.88 7.91
N THR A 108 6.35 -8.06 6.87
CA THR A 108 7.73 -8.54 7.01
C THR A 108 8.61 -7.52 7.71
N ILE A 109 8.64 -6.28 7.26
CA ILE A 109 9.44 -5.23 7.88
C ILE A 109 8.88 -4.81 9.23
N GLN A 110 7.55 -4.81 9.37
CA GLN A 110 6.87 -4.53 10.63
C GLN A 110 7.27 -5.54 11.70
N GLY A 111 7.40 -6.83 11.34
CA GLY A 111 7.89 -7.87 12.25
C GLY A 111 9.32 -7.60 12.76
N LEU A 112 10.19 -7.02 11.94
CA LEU A 112 11.52 -6.58 12.39
C LEU A 112 11.42 -5.44 13.40
N PHE A 113 10.55 -4.47 13.18
CA PHE A 113 10.37 -3.32 14.08
C PHE A 113 9.77 -3.75 15.42
N GLU A 114 8.80 -4.67 15.41
CA GLU A 114 8.24 -5.29 16.63
C GLU A 114 9.31 -6.02 17.44
N MET A 115 10.16 -6.83 16.78
CA MET A 115 11.26 -7.51 17.45
C MET A 115 12.28 -6.54 18.05
N ALA A 116 12.52 -5.42 17.36
CA ALA A 116 13.44 -4.37 17.82
C ALA A 116 12.84 -3.52 18.95
N ASP A 117 11.56 -3.63 19.24
CA ASP A 117 10.80 -2.79 20.18
C ASP A 117 10.95 -1.29 19.86
N ILE A 118 10.88 -0.94 18.56
CA ILE A 118 10.97 0.44 18.08
C ILE A 118 9.61 0.83 17.48
N PRO A 119 8.94 1.88 18.00
CA PRO A 119 7.72 2.43 17.41
C PRO A 119 7.91 2.81 15.93
N TYR A 120 6.89 2.63 15.13
CA TYR A 120 6.94 2.95 13.71
C TYR A 120 5.61 3.52 13.19
N VAL A 121 5.70 4.28 12.12
CA VAL A 121 4.54 4.88 11.43
C VAL A 121 3.88 3.85 10.54
N GLY A 122 2.54 3.73 10.62
CA GLY A 122 1.73 2.87 9.75
C GLY A 122 1.20 1.63 10.46
N CYS A 123 0.57 0.76 9.68
CA CYS A 123 -0.09 -0.44 10.17
C CYS A 123 0.88 -1.48 10.71
N GLY A 124 0.44 -2.24 11.71
CA GLY A 124 1.18 -3.34 12.32
C GLY A 124 1.29 -4.59 11.43
N VAL A 125 1.89 -5.65 11.98
CA VAL A 125 2.17 -6.91 11.26
C VAL A 125 0.91 -7.52 10.67
N PHE A 126 -0.14 -7.70 11.49
CA PHE A 126 -1.37 -8.36 11.05
C PHE A 126 -2.10 -7.53 9.98
N ALA A 127 -2.31 -6.24 10.24
CA ALA A 127 -2.99 -5.36 9.30
C ALA A 127 -2.28 -5.31 7.94
N SER A 128 -0.96 -5.18 7.94
CA SER A 128 -0.15 -5.18 6.72
C SER A 128 -0.24 -6.51 5.97
N ALA A 129 -0.03 -7.64 6.65
CA ALA A 129 -0.06 -8.96 6.03
C ALA A 129 -1.44 -9.33 5.48
N ALA A 130 -2.52 -9.02 6.23
CA ALA A 130 -3.89 -9.29 5.81
C ALA A 130 -4.31 -8.39 4.65
N SER A 131 -3.95 -7.11 4.66
CA SER A 131 -4.28 -6.14 3.61
C SER A 131 -3.55 -6.42 2.30
N MET A 132 -2.29 -6.89 2.37
CA MET A 132 -1.54 -7.29 1.18
C MET A 132 -2.15 -8.49 0.47
N ASP A 133 -2.78 -9.41 1.20
CA ASP A 133 -3.43 -10.59 0.64
C ASP A 133 -4.91 -10.32 0.37
N LYS A 134 -5.25 -10.00 -0.90
CA LYS A 134 -6.62 -9.66 -1.32
C LYS A 134 -7.67 -10.68 -0.89
N PHE A 135 -7.31 -11.97 -0.83
CA PHE A 135 -8.23 -13.01 -0.39
C PHE A 135 -8.57 -12.87 1.10
N TYR A 136 -7.57 -12.67 1.97
CA TYR A 136 -7.82 -12.50 3.40
C TYR A 136 -8.48 -11.17 3.71
N THR A 137 -8.12 -10.09 3.01
CA THR A 137 -8.83 -8.82 3.09
C THR A 137 -10.33 -9.02 2.81
N LYS A 138 -10.67 -9.71 1.71
CA LYS A 138 -12.07 -9.97 1.33
C LYS A 138 -12.82 -10.80 2.38
N LEU A 139 -12.19 -11.79 2.99
CA LEU A 139 -12.80 -12.57 4.08
C LEU A 139 -13.13 -11.69 5.29
N VAL A 140 -12.27 -10.74 5.64
CA VAL A 140 -12.55 -9.79 6.72
C VAL A 140 -13.71 -8.86 6.33
N VAL A 141 -13.67 -8.29 5.13
CA VAL A 141 -14.71 -7.37 4.62
C VAL A 141 -16.08 -8.07 4.51
N ASP A 142 -16.13 -9.36 4.14
CA ASP A 142 -17.37 -10.16 4.15
C ASP A 142 -18.06 -10.14 5.52
N THR A 143 -17.30 -10.12 6.63
CA THR A 143 -17.87 -10.07 8.00
C THR A 143 -18.55 -8.75 8.32
N LEU A 144 -18.23 -7.68 7.59
CA LEU A 144 -18.81 -6.34 7.77
C LEU A 144 -20.10 -6.14 6.95
N GLY A 145 -20.39 -7.05 6.01
CA GLY A 145 -21.50 -6.89 5.08
C GLY A 145 -21.33 -5.74 4.07
N ILE A 146 -20.11 -5.25 3.89
CA ILE A 146 -19.77 -4.23 2.90
C ILE A 146 -19.70 -4.88 1.52
N ARG A 147 -20.31 -4.24 0.52
CA ARG A 147 -20.32 -4.72 -0.87
C ARG A 147 -18.88 -4.73 -1.43
N GLN A 148 -18.48 -5.85 -1.99
CA GLN A 148 -17.23 -6.04 -2.72
C GLN A 148 -17.46 -6.92 -3.94
N ALA A 149 -16.53 -6.92 -4.90
CA ALA A 149 -16.67 -7.76 -6.09
C ALA A 149 -16.82 -9.23 -5.68
N VAL A 150 -17.81 -9.91 -6.28
CA VAL A 150 -17.99 -11.35 -6.12
C VAL A 150 -16.74 -12.04 -6.66
N TYR A 151 -16.21 -13.02 -5.92
CA TYR A 151 -14.93 -13.62 -6.25
C TYR A 151 -14.89 -15.14 -6.10
N VAL A 152 -14.00 -15.77 -6.85
CA VAL A 152 -13.66 -17.19 -6.76
C VAL A 152 -12.18 -17.32 -6.49
N PRO A 153 -11.76 -17.86 -5.34
CA PRO A 153 -10.34 -18.12 -5.08
C PRO A 153 -9.90 -19.39 -5.84
N VAL A 154 -8.68 -19.34 -6.38
CA VAL A 154 -8.03 -20.43 -7.11
C VAL A 154 -6.60 -20.56 -6.60
N LEU A 155 -6.17 -21.79 -6.29
CA LEU A 155 -4.78 -22.10 -6.00
C LEU A 155 -4.06 -22.56 -7.27
N ALA A 156 -2.81 -22.21 -7.44
CA ALA A 156 -2.02 -22.55 -8.64
C ALA A 156 -1.98 -24.07 -8.90
N GLU A 157 -1.93 -24.90 -7.87
CA GLU A 157 -1.98 -26.35 -7.97
C GLU A 157 -3.31 -26.88 -8.57
N GLN A 158 -4.43 -26.16 -8.39
CA GLN A 158 -5.73 -26.53 -8.95
C GLN A 158 -5.78 -26.39 -10.48
N LEU A 159 -4.82 -25.65 -11.07
CA LEU A 159 -4.74 -25.47 -12.52
C LEU A 159 -4.32 -26.77 -13.27
N GLU A 160 -3.97 -27.83 -12.56
CA GLU A 160 -3.78 -29.17 -13.12
C GLU A 160 -5.11 -29.70 -13.70
N ASP A 161 -6.26 -29.34 -13.09
CA ASP A 161 -7.60 -29.58 -13.64
C ASP A 161 -8.25 -28.22 -13.99
N ILE A 162 -7.78 -27.66 -15.10
CA ILE A 162 -8.24 -26.34 -15.57
C ILE A 162 -9.73 -26.30 -15.93
N ASP A 163 -10.29 -27.43 -16.35
CA ASP A 163 -11.70 -27.54 -16.73
C ASP A 163 -12.60 -27.47 -15.48
N GLU A 164 -12.20 -28.11 -14.38
CA GLU A 164 -12.92 -27.97 -13.09
C GLU A 164 -12.84 -26.55 -12.58
N VAL A 165 -11.67 -25.92 -12.61
CA VAL A 165 -11.49 -24.52 -12.17
C VAL A 165 -12.36 -23.56 -12.98
N THR A 166 -12.31 -23.64 -14.31
CA THR A 166 -13.12 -22.77 -15.18
C THR A 166 -14.62 -23.00 -14.99
N ALA A 167 -15.07 -24.24 -14.85
CA ALA A 167 -16.47 -24.54 -14.56
C ALA A 167 -16.93 -23.96 -13.22
N ARG A 168 -16.09 -24.03 -12.17
CA ARG A 168 -16.37 -23.41 -10.86
C ARG A 168 -16.47 -21.89 -10.93
N VAL A 169 -15.60 -21.23 -11.71
CA VAL A 169 -15.67 -19.79 -11.97
C VAL A 169 -16.96 -19.43 -12.69
N GLU A 170 -17.27 -20.11 -13.79
CA GLU A 170 -18.47 -19.86 -14.62
C GLU A 170 -19.80 -20.15 -13.91
N ALA A 171 -19.77 -21.03 -12.91
CA ALA A 171 -20.94 -21.28 -12.06
C ALA A 171 -21.30 -20.09 -11.14
N LYS A 172 -20.33 -19.19 -10.88
CA LYS A 172 -20.49 -18.08 -9.95
C LYS A 172 -20.37 -16.70 -10.60
N LEU A 173 -19.61 -16.56 -11.67
CA LEU A 173 -19.29 -15.29 -12.32
C LEU A 173 -19.65 -15.31 -13.80
N SER A 174 -20.04 -14.16 -14.33
CA SER A 174 -20.26 -13.93 -15.77
C SER A 174 -19.08 -13.15 -16.37
N TYR A 175 -18.75 -13.45 -17.62
CA TYR A 175 -17.74 -12.69 -18.35
C TYR A 175 -18.22 -11.26 -18.69
N PRO A 176 -17.32 -10.26 -18.73
CA PRO A 176 -15.89 -10.38 -18.45
C PRO A 176 -15.58 -10.51 -16.95
N VAL A 177 -14.45 -11.15 -16.62
CA VAL A 177 -13.93 -11.28 -15.25
C VAL A 177 -12.52 -10.72 -15.16
N PHE A 178 -12.11 -10.30 -13.94
CA PHE A 178 -10.72 -9.95 -13.65
C PHE A 178 -10.02 -11.07 -12.90
N VAL A 179 -8.81 -11.41 -13.34
CA VAL A 179 -7.93 -12.40 -12.70
C VAL A 179 -6.77 -11.67 -12.07
N LYS A 180 -6.57 -11.86 -10.77
CA LYS A 180 -5.58 -11.12 -9.96
C LYS A 180 -4.77 -12.09 -9.10
N PRO A 181 -3.43 -11.98 -9.05
CA PRO A 181 -2.66 -12.61 -7.97
C PRO A 181 -3.10 -12.01 -6.63
N SER A 182 -3.17 -12.82 -5.56
CA SER A 182 -3.69 -12.35 -4.26
C SER A 182 -2.78 -11.32 -3.60
N LYS A 183 -1.44 -11.50 -3.72
CA LYS A 183 -0.42 -10.69 -3.05
C LYS A 183 0.40 -9.81 -4.00
N ALA A 184 -0.16 -9.42 -5.14
CA ALA A 184 0.54 -8.52 -6.06
C ALA A 184 0.01 -7.09 -5.93
N GLY A 185 0.94 -6.13 -5.85
CA GLY A 185 0.67 -4.70 -5.93
C GLY A 185 0.77 -4.17 -7.37
N SER A 186 0.38 -2.89 -7.56
CA SER A 186 0.56 -2.14 -8.80
C SER A 186 0.07 -2.85 -10.06
N SER A 187 -1.06 -3.54 -9.98
CA SER A 187 -1.71 -4.26 -11.09
C SER A 187 -0.85 -5.34 -11.75
N LYS A 188 0.26 -5.77 -11.13
CA LYS A 188 1.16 -6.79 -11.69
C LYS A 188 0.46 -8.15 -11.77
N GLY A 189 0.43 -8.74 -12.97
CA GLY A 189 -0.22 -10.03 -13.20
C GLY A 189 -1.76 -9.99 -13.20
N VAL A 190 -2.36 -8.80 -13.18
CA VAL A 190 -3.80 -8.61 -13.32
C VAL A 190 -4.18 -8.68 -14.80
N SER A 191 -5.22 -9.43 -15.13
CA SER A 191 -5.72 -9.58 -16.50
C SER A 191 -7.24 -9.61 -16.52
N LYS A 192 -7.83 -8.97 -17.55
CA LYS A 192 -9.26 -9.11 -17.90
C LYS A 192 -9.42 -10.32 -18.80
N ALA A 193 -10.45 -11.11 -18.57
CA ALA A 193 -10.80 -12.25 -19.39
C ALA A 193 -12.25 -12.09 -19.88
N ASP A 194 -12.42 -12.04 -21.19
CA ASP A 194 -13.74 -11.84 -21.82
C ASP A 194 -14.45 -13.15 -22.13
N ASP A 195 -13.73 -14.28 -22.05
CA ASP A 195 -14.25 -15.63 -22.28
C ASP A 195 -13.39 -16.69 -21.56
N ARG A 196 -13.81 -17.98 -21.67
CA ARG A 196 -13.11 -19.13 -21.07
C ARG A 196 -11.65 -19.26 -21.55
N ALA A 197 -11.39 -19.01 -22.83
CA ALA A 197 -10.03 -19.15 -23.37
C ALA A 197 -9.09 -18.08 -22.78
N ALA A 198 -9.57 -16.84 -22.69
CA ALA A 198 -8.85 -15.74 -22.03
C ALA A 198 -8.68 -16.02 -20.52
N LEU A 199 -9.69 -16.58 -19.84
CA LEU A 199 -9.62 -16.95 -18.43
C LEU A 199 -8.49 -17.98 -18.17
N VAL A 200 -8.37 -19.02 -19.01
CA VAL A 200 -7.28 -20.01 -18.90
C VAL A 200 -5.90 -19.37 -19.02
N VAL A 201 -5.74 -18.44 -19.96
CA VAL A 201 -4.48 -17.69 -20.14
C VAL A 201 -4.19 -16.83 -18.94
N ALA A 202 -5.18 -16.07 -18.47
CA ALA A 202 -5.06 -15.16 -17.31
C ALA A 202 -4.72 -15.90 -16.01
N LEU A 203 -5.35 -17.07 -15.75
CA LEU A 203 -5.05 -17.90 -14.59
C LEU A 203 -3.59 -18.39 -14.60
N LYS A 204 -3.10 -18.89 -15.75
CA LYS A 204 -1.72 -19.33 -15.90
C LYS A 204 -0.72 -18.19 -15.75
N GLU A 205 -1.07 -16.99 -16.18
CA GLU A 205 -0.23 -15.82 -16.00
C GLU A 205 -0.18 -15.37 -14.52
N ALA A 206 -1.34 -15.25 -13.88
CA ALA A 206 -1.43 -14.89 -12.46
C ALA A 206 -0.68 -15.87 -11.55
N ALA A 207 -0.70 -17.19 -11.87
CA ALA A 207 0.03 -18.24 -11.15
C ALA A 207 1.55 -18.07 -11.15
N LYS A 208 2.11 -17.29 -12.07
CA LYS A 208 3.56 -16.97 -12.08
C LYS A 208 3.93 -15.94 -11.01
N HIS A 209 2.95 -15.20 -10.51
CA HIS A 209 3.15 -14.11 -9.57
C HIS A 209 2.77 -14.46 -8.14
N ASP A 210 1.75 -15.31 -7.96
CA ASP A 210 1.34 -15.83 -6.64
C ASP A 210 0.73 -17.22 -6.79
N TYR A 211 0.89 -18.04 -5.77
CA TYR A 211 0.24 -19.37 -5.72
C TYR A 211 -1.27 -19.26 -5.48
N LYS A 212 -1.76 -18.13 -4.97
CA LYS A 212 -3.16 -17.83 -4.72
C LYS A 212 -3.65 -16.76 -5.70
N ILE A 213 -4.75 -17.06 -6.38
CA ILE A 213 -5.33 -16.24 -7.43
C ILE A 213 -6.77 -15.93 -7.05
N LEU A 214 -7.23 -14.73 -7.36
CA LEU A 214 -8.63 -14.35 -7.30
C LEU A 214 -9.16 -14.12 -8.70
N VAL A 215 -10.32 -14.70 -9.00
CA VAL A 215 -11.13 -14.36 -10.17
C VAL A 215 -12.32 -13.55 -9.66
N GLU A 216 -12.50 -12.34 -10.15
CA GLU A 216 -13.51 -11.39 -9.67
C GLU A 216 -14.45 -10.98 -10.79
N GLU A 217 -15.71 -10.70 -10.43
CA GLU A 217 -16.61 -9.99 -11.33
C GLU A 217 -16.04 -8.64 -11.74
N THR A 218 -16.37 -8.19 -12.94
CA THR A 218 -16.01 -6.86 -13.42
C THR A 218 -16.96 -5.82 -12.86
N ILE A 219 -16.44 -4.88 -12.10
CA ILE A 219 -17.19 -3.70 -11.65
C ILE A 219 -16.92 -2.57 -12.64
N VAL A 220 -17.97 -2.05 -13.24
CA VAL A 220 -17.89 -0.88 -14.12
C VAL A 220 -18.35 0.35 -13.34
N GLY A 221 -17.41 1.27 -13.09
CA GLY A 221 -17.71 2.42 -12.25
C GLY A 221 -16.57 3.41 -12.18
N ARG A 222 -16.74 4.41 -11.32
CA ARG A 222 -15.73 5.43 -11.01
C ARG A 222 -14.81 4.91 -9.91
N GLU A 223 -13.51 5.07 -10.06
CA GLU A 223 -12.55 4.74 -9.01
C GLU A 223 -12.47 5.88 -8.00
N ILE A 224 -12.79 5.58 -6.75
CA ILE A 224 -12.81 6.55 -5.66
C ILE A 224 -11.97 6.06 -4.49
N GLU A 225 -11.27 6.99 -3.84
CA GLU A 225 -10.29 6.69 -2.80
C GLU A 225 -10.57 7.50 -1.54
N CYS A 226 -10.43 6.89 -0.37
CA CYS A 226 -10.58 7.52 0.92
C CYS A 226 -9.35 7.27 1.80
N ALA A 227 -8.73 8.33 2.29
CA ALA A 227 -7.63 8.24 3.24
C ALA A 227 -8.15 8.08 4.67
N VAL A 228 -7.54 7.18 5.43
CA VAL A 228 -7.86 6.93 6.84
C VAL A 228 -6.63 7.23 7.69
N LEU A 229 -6.86 7.84 8.86
CA LEU A 229 -5.81 8.18 9.81
C LEU A 229 -6.32 7.96 11.24
N GLY A 230 -5.49 7.37 12.09
CA GLY A 230 -5.78 7.20 13.51
C GLY A 230 -5.78 5.77 13.97
N TYR A 231 -6.51 5.51 15.06
CA TYR A 231 -6.56 4.22 15.73
C TYR A 231 -7.89 4.06 16.49
N GLY A 232 -8.51 2.91 16.38
CA GLY A 232 -9.72 2.55 17.12
C GLY A 232 -10.84 3.59 16.99
N LYS A 233 -11.34 4.12 18.11
CA LYS A 233 -12.39 5.16 18.11
C LYS A 233 -11.92 6.54 17.64
N GLY A 234 -10.61 6.77 17.59
CA GLY A 234 -9.98 7.99 17.08
C GLY A 234 -9.79 8.00 15.56
N THR A 235 -10.09 6.90 14.90
CA THR A 235 -9.94 6.77 13.44
C THR A 235 -10.81 7.79 12.69
N LYS A 236 -10.20 8.51 11.77
CA LYS A 236 -10.81 9.53 10.94
C LYS A 236 -10.65 9.20 9.47
N ALA A 237 -11.67 9.54 8.68
CA ALA A 237 -11.61 9.47 7.22
C ALA A 237 -11.44 10.88 6.62
N SER A 238 -10.75 10.95 5.49
CA SER A 238 -10.66 12.17 4.68
C SER A 238 -11.95 12.44 3.92
N ARG A 239 -11.95 13.46 3.07
CA ARG A 239 -12.88 13.51 1.92
C ARG A 239 -12.57 12.39 0.94
N VAL A 240 -13.51 12.12 0.03
CA VAL A 240 -13.31 11.14 -1.03
C VAL A 240 -12.68 11.81 -2.24
N GLY A 241 -11.63 11.18 -2.78
CA GLY A 241 -11.02 11.56 -4.04
C GLY A 241 -11.47 10.63 -5.17
N GLU A 242 -11.28 11.04 -6.40
CA GLU A 242 -11.59 10.27 -7.60
C GLU A 242 -10.39 10.22 -8.53
N ILE A 243 -10.16 9.06 -9.11
CA ILE A 243 -9.18 8.86 -10.19
C ILE A 243 -9.92 8.90 -11.52
N LEU A 244 -9.63 9.91 -12.32
CA LEU A 244 -10.08 10.00 -13.71
C LEU A 244 -9.02 9.30 -14.58
N ALA A 245 -9.20 7.99 -14.78
CA ALA A 245 -8.29 7.20 -15.60
C ALA A 245 -8.37 7.60 -17.08
N ALA A 246 -7.21 7.72 -17.73
CA ALA A 246 -7.13 8.00 -19.16
C ALA A 246 -7.46 6.80 -20.06
N ALA A 247 -7.59 5.58 -19.47
CA ALA A 247 -7.87 4.33 -20.16
C ALA A 247 -8.94 3.52 -19.41
N GLU A 248 -9.57 2.56 -20.09
CA GLU A 248 -10.56 1.64 -19.49
C GLU A 248 -10.03 0.81 -18.32
N PHE A 249 -8.71 0.69 -18.20
CA PHE A 249 -8.03 -0.01 -17.11
C PHE A 249 -6.89 0.82 -16.56
N TYR A 250 -6.92 1.07 -15.24
CA TYR A 250 -5.92 1.85 -14.52
C TYR A 250 -4.76 0.95 -14.09
N ASP A 251 -3.88 0.61 -15.04
CA ASP A 251 -2.69 -0.20 -14.83
C ASP A 251 -1.51 0.60 -14.27
N PHE A 252 -0.34 -0.06 -14.12
CA PHE A 252 0.88 0.56 -13.60
C PHE A 252 1.31 1.78 -14.44
N ASP A 253 1.24 1.68 -15.76
CA ASP A 253 1.63 2.78 -16.64
C ASP A 253 0.66 3.96 -16.54
N ALA A 254 -0.65 3.69 -16.39
CA ALA A 254 -1.66 4.72 -16.15
C ALA A 254 -1.50 5.37 -14.76
N LYS A 255 -1.03 4.62 -13.74
CA LYS A 255 -0.81 5.14 -12.38
C LYS A 255 0.38 6.08 -12.26
N TYR A 256 1.48 5.80 -12.95
CA TYR A 256 2.74 6.49 -12.70
C TYR A 256 3.35 7.20 -13.92
N ASN A 257 3.00 6.80 -15.14
CA ASN A 257 3.63 7.28 -16.35
C ASN A 257 2.68 8.04 -17.31
N ASN A 258 1.35 7.94 -17.10
CA ASN A 258 0.39 8.59 -17.98
C ASN A 258 -0.05 9.95 -17.43
N ALA A 259 0.44 11.03 -18.04
CA ALA A 259 0.11 12.42 -17.68
C ALA A 259 -1.38 12.80 -17.92
N GLU A 260 -2.18 11.94 -18.55
CA GLU A 260 -3.60 12.18 -18.83
C GLU A 260 -4.53 11.72 -17.69
N SER A 261 -4.05 10.84 -16.78
CA SER A 261 -4.79 10.50 -15.58
C SER A 261 -4.82 11.69 -14.61
N LYS A 262 -6.00 12.02 -14.11
CA LYS A 262 -6.21 13.17 -13.21
C LYS A 262 -6.77 12.71 -11.89
N THR A 263 -6.27 13.32 -10.82
CA THR A 263 -6.75 13.15 -9.46
C THR A 263 -7.67 14.30 -9.11
N VAL A 264 -8.88 14.00 -8.65
CA VAL A 264 -9.86 15.00 -8.18
C VAL A 264 -10.04 14.86 -6.68
N ILE A 265 -9.79 15.93 -5.92
CA ILE A 265 -10.03 15.96 -4.49
C ILE A 265 -11.45 16.49 -4.23
N GLY A 266 -12.22 15.76 -3.42
CA GLY A 266 -13.63 16.02 -3.23
C GLY A 266 -14.43 15.62 -4.45
N ALA A 267 -14.52 14.30 -4.69
CA ALA A 267 -15.30 13.72 -5.79
C ALA A 267 -16.76 14.19 -5.74
N ASP A 268 -17.33 14.50 -6.91
CA ASP A 268 -18.75 14.81 -7.03
C ASP A 268 -19.55 13.50 -6.99
N LEU A 269 -20.05 13.13 -5.81
CA LEU A 269 -20.75 11.89 -5.53
C LEU A 269 -22.24 12.14 -5.29
N PRO A 270 -23.12 11.17 -5.58
CA PRO A 270 -24.53 11.25 -5.19
C PRO A 270 -24.69 11.44 -3.68
N ASP A 271 -25.81 12.04 -3.28
CA ASP A 271 -26.13 12.35 -1.87
C ASP A 271 -25.95 11.11 -0.97
N GLY A 272 -25.21 11.29 0.13
CA GLY A 272 -24.95 10.27 1.13
C GLY A 272 -23.82 9.28 0.77
N LYS A 273 -23.26 9.32 -0.45
CA LYS A 273 -22.23 8.37 -0.85
C LYS A 273 -20.85 8.69 -0.31
N GLU A 274 -20.52 9.97 -0.10
CA GLU A 274 -19.27 10.35 0.57
C GLU A 274 -19.23 9.81 2.01
N GLU A 275 -20.31 9.96 2.75
CA GLU A 275 -20.45 9.46 4.13
C GLU A 275 -20.43 7.92 4.19
N GLU A 276 -21.05 7.23 3.21
CA GLU A 276 -21.01 5.77 3.08
C GLU A 276 -19.56 5.30 2.90
N VAL A 277 -18.83 5.85 1.94
CA VAL A 277 -17.41 5.54 1.69
C VAL A 277 -16.54 5.78 2.91
N GLN A 278 -16.71 6.93 3.57
CA GLN A 278 -15.96 7.28 4.77
C GLN A 278 -16.21 6.29 5.92
N LYS A 279 -17.48 5.93 6.14
CA LYS A 279 -17.88 4.95 7.16
C LYS A 279 -17.30 3.57 6.87
N ASP A 280 -17.40 3.12 5.61
CA ASP A 280 -16.92 1.82 5.20
C ASP A 280 -15.39 1.75 5.25
N ALA A 281 -14.69 2.82 4.83
CA ALA A 281 -13.24 2.90 4.93
C ALA A 281 -12.74 2.76 6.38
N VAL A 282 -13.38 3.48 7.33
CA VAL A 282 -13.07 3.37 8.76
C VAL A 282 -13.40 1.98 9.30
N ALA A 283 -14.52 1.38 8.90
CA ALA A 283 -14.92 0.05 9.36
C ALA A 283 -13.95 -1.03 8.88
N ILE A 284 -13.53 -0.98 7.61
CA ILE A 284 -12.56 -1.90 7.02
C ILE A 284 -11.19 -1.76 7.71
N PHE A 285 -10.70 -0.52 7.85
CA PHE A 285 -9.45 -0.24 8.52
C PHE A 285 -9.41 -0.80 9.95
N ASN A 286 -10.46 -0.52 10.73
CA ASN A 286 -10.54 -1.02 12.12
C ASN A 286 -10.70 -2.56 12.19
N ALA A 287 -11.44 -3.19 11.26
CA ALA A 287 -11.62 -4.64 11.23
C ALA A 287 -10.32 -5.39 10.88
N LEU A 288 -9.44 -4.75 10.14
CA LEU A 288 -8.10 -5.24 9.82
C LEU A 288 -7.06 -4.89 10.89
N ASP A 289 -7.48 -4.37 12.06
CA ASP A 289 -6.58 -3.90 13.12
C ASP A 289 -5.61 -2.81 12.62
N GLY A 290 -6.14 -1.90 11.80
CA GLY A 290 -5.38 -0.81 11.22
C GLY A 290 -4.89 0.19 12.26
N PHE A 291 -3.69 0.69 12.06
CA PHE A 291 -3.05 1.67 12.92
C PHE A 291 -2.33 2.75 12.08
N GLY A 292 -2.36 3.99 12.56
CA GLY A 292 -1.70 5.10 11.90
C GLY A 292 -2.43 5.54 10.63
N LEU A 293 -2.11 4.94 9.49
CA LEU A 293 -2.58 5.43 8.20
C LEU A 293 -2.91 4.31 7.21
N SER A 294 -3.86 4.57 6.30
CA SER A 294 -4.09 3.77 5.11
C SER A 294 -4.89 4.55 4.07
N ARG A 295 -4.94 4.05 2.82
CA ARG A 295 -5.89 4.46 1.79
C ARG A 295 -6.77 3.28 1.43
N VAL A 296 -8.06 3.50 1.43
CA VAL A 296 -9.07 2.49 1.07
C VAL A 296 -9.70 2.89 -0.25
N ASP A 297 -9.67 1.97 -1.20
CA ASP A 297 -10.06 2.21 -2.58
C ASP A 297 -11.37 1.48 -2.89
N PHE A 298 -12.27 2.17 -3.57
CA PHE A 298 -13.60 1.69 -3.90
C PHE A 298 -13.93 1.98 -5.36
N PHE A 299 -14.94 1.29 -5.87
CA PHE A 299 -15.68 1.69 -7.06
C PHE A 299 -17.03 2.27 -6.66
N LEU A 300 -17.46 3.34 -7.33
CA LEU A 300 -18.86 3.74 -7.38
C LEU A 300 -19.46 3.16 -8.67
N GLU A 301 -20.23 2.10 -8.55
CA GLU A 301 -20.77 1.38 -9.69
C GLU A 301 -21.69 2.26 -10.53
N LYS A 302 -21.53 2.22 -11.87
CA LYS A 302 -22.13 3.20 -12.79
C LYS A 302 -23.65 3.23 -12.79
N ASP A 303 -24.28 2.05 -12.78
CA ASP A 303 -25.72 1.93 -13.01
C ASP A 303 -26.52 1.94 -11.71
N THR A 304 -25.93 1.52 -10.60
CA THR A 304 -26.58 1.36 -9.29
C THR A 304 -26.19 2.45 -8.31
N ASN A 305 -25.04 3.12 -8.50
CA ASN A 305 -24.37 3.95 -7.51
C ASN A 305 -24.03 3.19 -6.21
N GLU A 306 -23.88 1.87 -6.26
CA GLU A 306 -23.40 1.10 -5.13
C GLU A 306 -21.91 1.39 -4.89
N VAL A 307 -21.55 1.53 -3.62
CA VAL A 307 -20.14 1.63 -3.18
C VAL A 307 -19.61 0.21 -3.06
N VAL A 308 -18.57 -0.11 -3.83
CA VAL A 308 -17.98 -1.45 -3.90
C VAL A 308 -16.51 -1.36 -3.46
N PHE A 309 -16.17 -2.04 -2.35
CA PHE A 309 -14.79 -2.11 -1.88
C PHE A 309 -13.90 -2.82 -2.89
N ASN A 310 -12.72 -2.25 -3.14
CA ASN A 310 -11.70 -2.81 -4.02
C ASN A 310 -10.48 -3.32 -3.23
N GLU A 311 -9.72 -2.42 -2.61
CA GLU A 311 -8.51 -2.77 -1.85
C GLU A 311 -8.20 -1.75 -0.75
N ILE A 312 -7.29 -2.11 0.16
CA ILE A 312 -6.72 -1.23 1.18
C ILE A 312 -5.20 -1.23 1.06
N ASN A 313 -4.60 -0.04 1.10
CA ASN A 313 -3.16 0.18 1.03
C ASN A 313 -2.66 0.70 2.37
N THR A 314 -1.89 -0.11 3.09
CA THR A 314 -1.45 0.18 4.46
C THR A 314 -0.29 1.16 4.53
N LEU A 315 0.40 1.38 3.41
CA LEU A 315 1.38 2.44 3.25
C LEU A 315 1.25 3.09 1.85
N PRO A 316 0.25 3.95 1.65
CA PRO A 316 0.03 4.60 0.36
C PRO A 316 1.22 5.47 -0.06
N GLY A 317 1.30 5.81 -1.35
CA GLY A 317 2.33 6.69 -1.87
C GLY A 317 2.27 8.10 -1.27
N PHE A 318 3.45 8.73 -1.16
CA PHE A 318 3.63 10.10 -0.67
C PHE A 318 4.29 11.01 -1.71
N THR A 319 4.12 10.72 -2.98
CA THR A 319 4.57 11.61 -4.05
C THR A 319 3.67 12.86 -4.14
N SER A 320 4.09 13.87 -4.88
CA SER A 320 3.31 15.10 -5.07
C SER A 320 1.94 14.89 -5.75
N ILE A 321 1.76 13.76 -6.41
CA ILE A 321 0.52 13.36 -7.11
C ILE A 321 -0.24 12.25 -6.37
N SER A 322 0.24 11.80 -5.22
CA SER A 322 -0.39 10.72 -4.45
C SER A 322 -1.65 11.24 -3.75
N MET A 323 -2.74 10.46 -3.86
CA MET A 323 -4.05 10.81 -3.33
C MET A 323 -4.03 10.99 -1.81
N TYR A 324 -3.39 10.11 -1.06
CA TYR A 324 -3.39 10.11 0.40
C TYR A 324 -2.97 11.48 1.00
N PRO A 325 -1.77 12.03 0.71
CA PRO A 325 -1.37 13.33 1.23
C PRO A 325 -2.23 14.49 0.71
N MET A 326 -2.76 14.40 -0.53
CA MET A 326 -3.62 15.43 -1.09
C MET A 326 -4.96 15.52 -0.36
N LEU A 327 -5.57 14.40 0.00
CA LEU A 327 -6.82 14.32 0.74
C LEU A 327 -6.69 14.92 2.16
N TRP A 328 -5.60 14.63 2.86
CA TRP A 328 -5.36 15.20 4.18
C TRP A 328 -5.00 16.67 4.14
N LYS A 329 -4.27 17.10 3.10
CA LYS A 329 -3.99 18.53 2.86
C LYS A 329 -5.28 19.32 2.63
N ASP A 330 -6.26 18.79 1.91
CA ASP A 330 -7.58 19.41 1.72
C ASP A 330 -8.31 19.60 3.05
N LYS A 331 -8.14 18.68 4.00
CA LYS A 331 -8.65 18.82 5.39
C LYS A 331 -7.84 19.78 6.27
N GLY A 332 -6.82 20.43 5.74
CA GLY A 332 -5.94 21.35 6.48
C GLY A 332 -4.86 20.65 7.30
N CYS A 333 -4.66 19.33 7.14
CA CYS A 333 -3.54 18.63 7.73
C CYS A 333 -2.27 18.93 6.92
N LEU A 334 -1.22 19.30 7.61
CA LEU A 334 0.10 19.46 6.99
C LEU A 334 0.80 18.09 6.97
N LEU A 335 1.66 17.84 5.99
CA LEU A 335 2.32 16.55 5.81
C LEU A 335 3.10 16.10 7.06
N TYR A 336 3.66 17.06 7.82
CA TYR A 336 4.37 16.81 9.07
C TYR A 336 3.44 16.67 10.30
N THR A 337 2.13 16.98 10.20
CA THR A 337 1.14 16.77 11.27
C THR A 337 0.36 15.49 11.12
N SER A 338 0.54 14.77 10.01
CA SER A 338 0.11 13.37 9.87
C SER A 338 1.03 12.42 10.62
N ASP A 339 1.91 12.97 11.45
CA ASP A 339 2.85 12.23 12.30
C ASP A 339 2.08 11.58 13.44
N ALA A 340 1.61 10.35 13.19
CA ALA A 340 0.99 9.51 14.20
C ALA A 340 1.92 9.22 15.40
N ALA A 341 3.20 9.60 15.30
CA ALA A 341 4.17 9.47 16.36
C ALA A 341 4.02 10.52 17.49
N ASP A 342 3.26 11.59 17.30
CA ASP A 342 3.01 12.56 18.37
C ASP A 342 1.82 12.16 19.26
N GLU A 343 1.03 11.12 18.92
CA GLU A 343 -0.11 10.61 19.70
C GLU A 343 0.16 9.20 20.32
N LEU A 344 1.40 8.67 20.22
CA LEU A 344 1.83 7.40 20.82
C LEU A 344 2.54 7.59 22.15
#